data_c12b8b4637969c3b3824e6fca63ea0eb
#
_entry.id   c12b8b4637969c3b3824e6fca63ea0eb
#
_cell.length_a   1.000
_cell.length_b   1.000
_cell.length_c   1.000
_cell.angle_alpha   90.00
_cell.angle_beta   90.00
_cell.angle_gamma   90.00
#
_symmetry.space_group_name_H-M   'P 1'
#
loop_
_entity.id
_entity.type
_entity.pdbx_description
1 polymer ?
#
loop_
_entity_poly.entity_id
_entity_poly.type
_entity_poly.pdbx_seq_one_letter_code
_entity_poly.pdbx_strand_id
1 'polypeptide(L)'
;MGLDVRQADSRDLNRLVEIYNHYVTETHITFDVEPFAVAARTQWFTQFSDVGPHRLLVGELGDEVIGYAASSRFKMRPAYDTSVETTIYLDPQQVGIGLGEKLYKKLLDDLKEEESVHRAYGGIALPNPGSVALHEKLGFVRVGSYHEVGFKFGKYWDVDWFEKDVSGQ
;
A
#
# COMPACT_ATOMS: atom_id res chain seq x y z
N MET A 1 -20.01 -3.58 -13.92
CA MET A 1 -19.91 -2.79 -12.67
C MET A 1 -18.53 -2.17 -12.60
N GLY A 2 -18.45 -0.88 -12.27
CA GLY A 2 -17.15 -0.21 -12.09
C GLY A 2 -16.63 -0.42 -10.69
N LEU A 3 -15.29 -0.30 -10.50
CA LEU A 3 -14.67 -0.20 -9.19
C LEU A 3 -15.15 1.08 -8.52
N ASP A 4 -15.65 0.99 -7.30
CA ASP A 4 -15.83 2.12 -6.40
C ASP A 4 -14.65 2.21 -5.42
N VAL A 5 -14.26 3.44 -5.04
CA VAL A 5 -13.15 3.67 -4.11
C VAL A 5 -13.62 4.60 -3.02
N ARG A 6 -13.51 4.14 -1.78
CA ARG A 6 -13.93 4.90 -0.60
C ARG A 6 -12.93 4.78 0.54
N GLN A 7 -13.08 5.63 1.55
CA GLN A 7 -12.39 5.47 2.82
C GLN A 7 -12.80 4.13 3.46
N ALA A 8 -11.81 3.43 4.03
CA ALA A 8 -12.07 2.21 4.80
C ALA A 8 -12.80 2.54 6.10
N ASP A 9 -13.68 1.65 6.50
CA ASP A 9 -14.31 1.69 7.83
C ASP A 9 -14.09 0.37 8.60
N SER A 10 -14.54 0.33 9.84
CA SER A 10 -14.26 -0.83 10.71
C SER A 10 -14.84 -2.15 10.21
N ARG A 11 -15.86 -2.14 9.35
CA ARG A 11 -16.45 -3.33 8.73
C ARG A 11 -15.48 -4.02 7.78
N ASP A 12 -14.56 -3.25 7.18
CA ASP A 12 -13.62 -3.74 6.19
C ASP A 12 -12.47 -4.52 6.81
N LEU A 13 -12.16 -4.29 8.08
CA LEU A 13 -10.94 -4.79 8.72
C LEU A 13 -10.74 -6.31 8.54
N ASN A 14 -11.80 -7.11 8.67
CA ASN A 14 -11.72 -8.55 8.46
C ASN A 14 -11.21 -8.89 7.05
N ARG A 15 -11.79 -8.23 6.04
CA ARG A 15 -11.42 -8.48 4.64
C ARG A 15 -10.02 -7.97 4.32
N LEU A 16 -9.61 -6.82 4.88
CA LEU A 16 -8.26 -6.30 4.70
C LEU A 16 -7.21 -7.24 5.30
N VAL A 17 -7.48 -7.82 6.47
CA VAL A 17 -6.61 -8.81 7.10
C VAL A 17 -6.53 -10.08 6.28
N GLU A 18 -7.64 -10.57 5.73
CA GLU A 18 -7.67 -11.74 4.85
C GLU A 18 -6.80 -11.53 3.60
N ILE A 19 -6.98 -10.39 2.90
CA ILE A 19 -6.19 -10.05 1.72
C ILE A 19 -4.71 -9.98 2.08
N TYR A 20 -4.34 -9.28 3.15
CA TYR A 20 -2.94 -9.14 3.56
C TYR A 20 -2.31 -10.47 3.96
N ASN A 21 -3.02 -11.30 4.73
CA ASN A 21 -2.53 -12.58 5.19
C ASN A 21 -2.23 -13.55 4.03
N HIS A 22 -2.94 -13.47 2.92
CA HIS A 22 -2.56 -14.21 1.72
C HIS A 22 -1.11 -13.88 1.31
N TYR A 23 -0.75 -12.59 1.25
CA TYR A 23 0.62 -12.18 0.90
C TYR A 23 1.64 -12.55 1.97
N VAL A 24 1.24 -12.60 3.24
CA VAL A 24 2.11 -13.07 4.33
C VAL A 24 2.45 -14.54 4.18
N THR A 25 1.48 -15.39 3.90
CA THR A 25 1.66 -16.84 3.89
C THR A 25 2.13 -17.41 2.55
N GLU A 26 1.69 -16.82 1.43
CA GLU A 26 1.87 -17.40 0.10
C GLU A 26 2.96 -16.69 -0.73
N THR A 27 3.45 -15.51 -0.32
CA THR A 27 4.33 -14.71 -1.16
C THR A 27 5.49 -14.09 -0.37
N HIS A 28 6.51 -13.63 -1.10
CA HIS A 28 7.60 -12.80 -0.58
C HIS A 28 7.28 -11.28 -0.64
N ILE A 29 6.12 -10.90 -1.17
CA ILE A 29 5.74 -9.49 -1.43
C ILE A 29 5.69 -8.65 -0.16
N THR A 30 5.33 -9.25 0.98
CA THR A 30 5.51 -8.67 2.30
C THR A 30 6.51 -9.49 3.12
N PHE A 31 7.25 -8.84 4.02
CA PHE A 31 8.21 -9.50 4.91
C PHE A 31 7.66 -9.87 6.27
N ASP A 32 6.38 -9.62 6.54
CA ASP A 32 5.71 -10.30 7.64
C ASP A 32 5.72 -11.81 7.37
N VAL A 33 6.01 -12.60 8.41
CA VAL A 33 6.19 -14.05 8.29
C VAL A 33 5.07 -14.85 8.98
N GLU A 34 4.35 -14.22 9.89
CA GLU A 34 3.21 -14.79 10.60
C GLU A 34 1.93 -14.04 10.25
N PRO A 35 0.84 -14.74 9.91
CA PRO A 35 -0.43 -14.09 9.62
C PRO A 35 -1.01 -13.44 10.88
N PHE A 36 -1.73 -12.34 10.69
CA PHE A 36 -2.36 -11.58 11.76
C PHE A 36 -3.76 -12.09 12.08
N ALA A 37 -4.09 -12.17 13.38
CA ALA A 37 -5.48 -12.17 13.81
C ALA A 37 -6.08 -10.75 13.63
N VAL A 38 -7.36 -10.67 13.35
CA VAL A 38 -8.06 -9.38 13.13
C VAL A 38 -7.87 -8.43 14.32
N ALA A 39 -7.99 -8.95 15.55
CA ALA A 39 -7.81 -8.16 16.77
C ALA A 39 -6.41 -7.51 16.86
N ALA A 40 -5.36 -8.17 16.37
CA ALA A 40 -4.01 -7.64 16.36
C ALA A 40 -3.82 -6.48 15.36
N ARG A 41 -4.69 -6.36 14.37
CA ARG A 41 -4.66 -5.29 13.36
C ARG A 41 -5.54 -4.10 13.71
N THR A 42 -6.33 -4.17 14.78
CA THR A 42 -7.20 -3.04 15.19
C THR A 42 -6.38 -1.78 15.47
N GLN A 43 -5.26 -1.89 16.18
CA GLN A 43 -4.39 -0.74 16.45
C GLN A 43 -3.77 -0.16 15.17
N TRP A 44 -3.36 -1.01 14.22
CA TRP A 44 -2.91 -0.56 12.91
C TRP A 44 -3.99 0.22 12.19
N PHE A 45 -5.24 -0.23 12.23
CA PHE A 45 -6.37 0.43 11.57
C PHE A 45 -6.63 1.84 12.14
N THR A 46 -6.44 2.05 13.44
CA THR A 46 -6.72 3.34 14.10
C THR A 46 -5.75 4.47 13.73
N GLN A 47 -4.64 4.18 13.04
CA GLN A 47 -3.71 5.21 12.58
C GLN A 47 -4.23 6.02 11.37
N PHE A 48 -5.27 5.52 10.69
CA PHE A 48 -5.79 6.12 9.47
C PHE A 48 -7.00 7.02 9.74
N SER A 49 -7.15 8.04 8.90
CA SER A 49 -8.24 8.99 8.93
C SER A 49 -8.70 9.33 7.51
N ASP A 50 -9.88 9.88 7.37
CA ASP A 50 -10.42 10.43 6.11
C ASP A 50 -9.82 11.81 5.74
N VAL A 51 -9.03 12.39 6.63
CA VAL A 51 -8.26 13.61 6.43
C VAL A 51 -6.81 13.44 6.89
N GLY A 52 -5.90 14.29 6.41
CA GLY A 52 -4.49 14.27 6.79
C GLY A 52 -3.67 13.26 5.97
N PRO A 53 -2.39 13.05 6.35
CA PRO A 53 -1.42 12.32 5.56
C PRO A 53 -1.58 10.79 5.58
N HIS A 54 -2.30 10.26 6.57
CA HIS A 54 -2.43 8.82 6.77
C HIS A 54 -3.83 8.35 6.39
N ARG A 55 -3.95 7.82 5.19
CA ARG A 55 -5.20 7.40 4.55
C ARG A 55 -5.27 5.89 4.37
N LEU A 56 -6.48 5.35 4.40
CA LEU A 56 -6.74 3.95 4.05
C LEU A 56 -7.97 3.89 3.17
N LEU A 57 -7.77 3.61 1.90
CA LEU A 57 -8.84 3.47 0.92
C LEU A 57 -9.07 2.01 0.58
N VAL A 58 -10.31 1.63 0.37
CA VAL A 58 -10.71 0.34 -0.17
C VAL A 58 -11.28 0.49 -1.56
N GLY A 59 -11.03 -0.53 -2.39
CA GLY A 59 -11.67 -0.69 -3.68
C GLY A 59 -12.76 -1.76 -3.58
N GLU A 60 -13.98 -1.41 -4.01
CA GLU A 60 -15.12 -2.31 -4.04
C GLU A 60 -15.52 -2.62 -5.48
N LEU A 61 -15.84 -3.88 -5.74
CA LEU A 61 -16.46 -4.33 -6.97
C LEU A 61 -17.80 -4.96 -6.64
N GLY A 62 -18.90 -4.23 -6.90
CA GLY A 62 -20.20 -4.55 -6.32
C GLY A 62 -20.18 -4.33 -4.80
N ASP A 63 -20.53 -5.33 -4.03
CA ASP A 63 -20.54 -5.28 -2.56
C ASP A 63 -19.28 -5.92 -1.92
N GLU A 64 -18.27 -6.26 -2.73
CA GLU A 64 -17.08 -6.95 -2.27
C GLU A 64 -15.86 -6.03 -2.27
N VAL A 65 -15.15 -5.92 -1.14
CA VAL A 65 -13.85 -5.28 -1.06
C VAL A 65 -12.80 -6.18 -1.70
N ILE A 66 -12.18 -5.65 -2.77
CA ILE A 66 -11.21 -6.38 -3.60
C ILE A 66 -9.77 -5.92 -3.38
N GLY A 67 -9.54 -4.96 -2.52
CA GLY A 67 -8.21 -4.47 -2.20
C GLY A 67 -8.22 -3.18 -1.42
N TYR A 68 -7.04 -2.76 -1.00
CA TYR A 68 -6.84 -1.49 -0.30
C TYR A 68 -5.53 -0.84 -0.68
N ALA A 69 -5.50 0.49 -0.57
CA ALA A 69 -4.29 1.29 -0.65
C ALA A 69 -4.19 2.18 0.59
N ALA A 70 -2.99 2.32 1.13
CA ALA A 70 -2.76 3.08 2.35
C ALA A 70 -1.57 4.00 2.22
N SER A 71 -1.61 5.12 2.94
CA SER A 71 -0.47 5.97 3.23
C SER A 71 -0.22 5.98 4.73
N SER A 72 0.99 5.72 5.14
CA SER A 72 1.39 5.66 6.55
C SER A 72 2.67 6.44 6.79
N ARG A 73 3.05 6.58 8.06
CA ARG A 73 4.29 7.26 8.44
C ARG A 73 5.49 6.57 7.80
N PHE A 74 6.32 7.35 7.09
CA PHE A 74 7.53 6.84 6.45
C PHE A 74 8.60 6.45 7.45
N LYS A 75 8.93 7.35 8.40
CA LYS A 75 9.91 7.11 9.47
C LYS A 75 9.55 7.87 10.74
N MET A 76 10.07 7.41 11.89
CA MET A 76 9.68 7.91 13.21
C MET A 76 10.19 9.32 13.56
N ARG A 77 11.26 9.81 12.90
CA ARG A 77 11.82 11.14 13.22
C ARG A 77 10.94 12.25 12.62
N PRO A 78 10.62 13.32 13.37
CA PRO A 78 9.67 14.36 12.94
C PRO A 78 10.03 15.07 11.61
N ALA A 79 11.31 15.19 11.25
CA ALA A 79 11.71 15.76 9.96
C ALA A 79 11.23 14.96 8.74
N TYR A 80 10.75 13.73 8.93
CA TYR A 80 10.14 12.89 7.89
C TYR A 80 8.61 13.01 7.82
N ASP A 81 7.96 13.82 8.66
CA ASP A 81 6.50 13.87 8.76
C ASP A 81 5.81 14.40 7.47
N THR A 82 6.57 15.06 6.58
CA THR A 82 6.11 15.46 5.24
C THR A 82 6.23 14.35 4.18
N SER A 83 6.73 13.18 4.57
CA SER A 83 6.86 12.01 3.70
C SER A 83 5.98 10.87 4.20
N VAL A 84 5.34 10.18 3.27
CA VAL A 84 4.53 9.00 3.57
C VAL A 84 5.07 7.77 2.85
N GLU A 85 4.88 6.60 3.46
CA GLU A 85 5.03 5.32 2.77
C GLU A 85 3.67 4.89 2.27
N THR A 86 3.59 4.51 1.01
CA THR A 86 2.36 4.05 0.38
C THR A 86 2.43 2.56 0.07
N THR A 87 1.33 1.87 0.28
CA THR A 87 1.19 0.44 0.00
C THR A 87 -0.11 0.16 -0.74
N ILE A 88 -0.14 -0.92 -1.51
CA ILE A 88 -1.34 -1.41 -2.17
C ILE A 88 -1.35 -2.94 -2.15
N TYR A 89 -2.49 -3.52 -1.77
CA TYR A 89 -2.74 -4.96 -1.81
C TYR A 89 -4.10 -5.21 -2.43
N LEU A 90 -4.15 -6.14 -3.38
CA LEU A 90 -5.38 -6.58 -4.02
C LEU A 90 -5.68 -8.03 -3.67
N ASP A 91 -6.93 -8.40 -3.71
CA ASP A 91 -7.31 -9.82 -3.76
C ASP A 91 -6.53 -10.49 -4.90
N PRO A 92 -5.81 -11.59 -4.65
CA PRO A 92 -5.00 -12.25 -5.68
C PRO A 92 -5.81 -12.71 -6.89
N GLN A 93 -7.14 -12.87 -6.75
CA GLN A 93 -8.04 -13.21 -7.84
C GLN A 93 -8.43 -11.99 -8.70
N GLN A 94 -8.14 -10.76 -8.24
CA GLN A 94 -8.54 -9.51 -8.87
C GLN A 94 -7.36 -8.69 -9.40
N VAL A 95 -6.18 -9.30 -9.53
CA VAL A 95 -4.98 -8.63 -10.06
C VAL A 95 -4.96 -8.61 -11.59
N GLY A 96 -4.22 -7.65 -12.16
CA GLY A 96 -3.94 -7.62 -13.60
C GLY A 96 -5.05 -7.04 -14.50
N ILE A 97 -6.16 -6.56 -13.95
CA ILE A 97 -7.31 -6.02 -14.72
C ILE A 97 -7.47 -4.49 -14.56
N GLY A 98 -6.43 -3.80 -14.07
CA GLY A 98 -6.40 -2.33 -13.96
C GLY A 98 -7.08 -1.77 -12.68
N LEU A 99 -7.64 -2.60 -11.82
CA LEU A 99 -8.30 -2.15 -10.59
C LEU A 99 -7.32 -1.48 -9.61
N GLY A 100 -6.10 -2.03 -9.50
CA GLY A 100 -5.05 -1.47 -8.64
C GLY A 100 -4.64 -0.06 -9.05
N GLU A 101 -4.60 0.23 -10.35
CA GLU A 101 -4.30 1.55 -10.86
C GLU A 101 -5.34 2.58 -10.39
N LYS A 102 -6.62 2.27 -10.54
CA LYS A 102 -7.71 3.17 -10.14
C LYS A 102 -7.70 3.44 -8.63
N LEU A 103 -7.52 2.40 -7.82
CA LEU A 103 -7.44 2.50 -6.36
C LEU A 103 -6.21 3.30 -5.91
N TYR A 104 -5.04 2.98 -6.44
CA TYR A 104 -3.81 3.65 -6.02
C TYR A 104 -3.75 5.10 -6.52
N LYS A 105 -4.24 5.36 -7.74
CA LYS A 105 -4.37 6.72 -8.25
C LYS A 105 -5.25 7.59 -7.34
N LYS A 106 -6.38 7.07 -6.86
CA LYS A 106 -7.25 7.82 -5.93
C LYS A 106 -6.53 8.19 -4.64
N LEU A 107 -5.75 7.27 -4.07
CA LEU A 107 -4.92 7.58 -2.89
C LEU A 107 -3.92 8.71 -3.19
N LEU A 108 -3.23 8.65 -4.34
CA LEU A 108 -2.24 9.66 -4.71
C LEU A 108 -2.92 11.02 -5.01
N ASP A 109 -4.10 11.03 -5.60
CA ASP A 109 -4.89 12.24 -5.82
C ASP A 109 -5.29 12.88 -4.47
N ASP A 110 -5.72 12.08 -3.49
CA ASP A 110 -6.05 12.57 -2.14
C ASP A 110 -4.81 13.13 -1.41
N LEU A 111 -3.65 12.49 -1.57
CA LEU A 111 -2.40 12.97 -0.98
C LEU A 111 -1.92 14.28 -1.63
N LYS A 112 -2.23 14.49 -2.91
CA LYS A 112 -1.91 15.73 -3.62
C LYS A 112 -2.68 16.94 -3.08
N GLU A 113 -3.89 16.71 -2.59
CA GLU A 113 -4.71 17.76 -1.95
C GLU A 113 -4.32 18.00 -0.47
N GLU A 114 -3.44 17.16 0.08
CA GLU A 114 -2.99 17.25 1.47
C GLU A 114 -1.70 18.07 1.59
N GLU A 115 -1.80 19.34 2.02
CA GLU A 115 -0.69 20.29 2.08
C GLU A 115 0.48 19.82 2.98
N SER A 116 0.21 18.94 3.94
CA SER A 116 1.23 18.40 4.84
C SER A 116 2.11 17.33 4.20
N VAL A 117 1.77 16.83 3.00
CA VAL A 117 2.50 15.77 2.31
C VAL A 117 3.27 16.32 1.13
N HIS A 118 4.58 16.06 1.10
CA HIS A 118 5.47 16.44 0.02
C HIS A 118 5.89 15.25 -0.85
N ARG A 119 6.24 14.11 -0.23
CA ARG A 119 6.74 12.91 -0.93
C ARG A 119 6.01 11.64 -0.51
N ALA A 120 5.77 10.77 -1.49
CA ALA A 120 5.34 9.40 -1.29
C ALA A 120 6.45 8.43 -1.67
N TYR A 121 6.65 7.40 -0.85
CA TYR A 121 7.62 6.33 -1.05
C TYR A 121 6.92 4.98 -1.09
N GLY A 122 7.41 4.09 -1.95
CA GLY A 122 6.96 2.70 -2.00
C GLY A 122 8.15 1.74 -2.02
N GLY A 123 8.17 0.77 -1.13
CA GLY A 123 9.14 -0.33 -1.13
C GLY A 123 8.54 -1.57 -1.78
N ILE A 124 9.23 -2.14 -2.77
CA ILE A 124 8.75 -3.30 -3.53
C ILE A 124 9.73 -4.45 -3.37
N ALA A 125 9.30 -5.53 -2.72
CA ALA A 125 10.07 -6.77 -2.66
C ALA A 125 10.10 -7.43 -4.05
N LEU A 126 11.30 -7.79 -4.50
CA LEU A 126 11.53 -8.33 -5.85
C LEU A 126 11.68 -9.84 -5.87
N PRO A 127 11.30 -10.51 -6.99
CA PRO A 127 10.66 -9.95 -8.18
C PRO A 127 9.17 -9.64 -7.94
N ASN A 128 8.71 -8.50 -8.45
CA ASN A 128 7.30 -8.13 -8.46
C ASN A 128 7.01 -7.19 -9.65
N PRO A 129 7.03 -7.72 -10.90
CA PRO A 129 6.92 -6.89 -12.10
C PRO A 129 5.59 -6.13 -12.18
N GLY A 130 4.50 -6.67 -11.64
CA GLY A 130 3.21 -6.00 -11.62
C GLY A 130 3.21 -4.75 -10.76
N SER A 131 3.80 -4.81 -9.57
CA SER A 131 3.93 -3.65 -8.68
C SER A 131 4.90 -2.61 -9.24
N VAL A 132 6.04 -3.03 -9.80
CA VAL A 132 6.99 -2.12 -10.45
C VAL A 132 6.30 -1.35 -11.58
N ALA A 133 5.63 -2.05 -12.50
CA ALA A 133 4.93 -1.43 -13.62
C ALA A 133 3.81 -0.46 -13.15
N LEU A 134 3.09 -0.81 -12.09
CA LEU A 134 2.06 0.05 -11.51
C LEU A 134 2.65 1.34 -10.95
N HIS A 135 3.74 1.25 -10.18
CA HIS A 135 4.40 2.43 -9.61
C HIS A 135 4.95 3.34 -10.72
N GLU A 136 5.66 2.79 -11.70
CA GLU A 136 6.18 3.55 -12.84
C GLU A 136 5.06 4.23 -13.64
N LYS A 137 3.97 3.52 -13.90
CA LYS A 137 2.79 4.07 -14.59
C LYS A 137 2.15 5.24 -13.84
N LEU A 138 2.17 5.22 -12.52
CA LEU A 138 1.66 6.28 -11.66
C LEU A 138 2.69 7.39 -11.39
N GLY A 139 3.83 7.35 -12.05
CA GLY A 139 4.85 8.40 -12.02
C GLY A 139 5.82 8.33 -10.83
N PHE A 140 5.92 7.18 -10.18
CA PHE A 140 7.02 6.92 -9.25
C PHE A 140 8.31 6.68 -10.03
N VAL A 141 9.43 7.08 -9.43
CA VAL A 141 10.78 6.89 -9.95
C VAL A 141 11.56 6.00 -8.98
N ARG A 142 12.27 5.02 -9.48
CA ARG A 142 13.15 4.16 -8.68
C ARG A 142 14.34 4.96 -8.17
N VAL A 143 14.61 4.89 -6.87
CA VAL A 143 15.70 5.62 -6.21
C VAL A 143 16.82 4.75 -5.69
N GLY A 144 16.61 3.47 -5.53
CA GLY A 144 17.65 2.55 -5.09
C GLY A 144 17.13 1.16 -4.75
N SER A 145 18.09 0.26 -4.44
CA SER A 145 17.82 -1.12 -4.01
C SER A 145 18.49 -1.40 -2.68
N TYR A 146 17.78 -2.14 -1.86
CA TYR A 146 18.35 -2.84 -0.69
C TYR A 146 18.57 -4.30 -1.09
N HIS A 147 19.82 -4.70 -1.25
CA HIS A 147 20.15 -6.06 -1.63
C HIS A 147 20.06 -7.02 -0.46
N GLU A 148 19.39 -8.14 -0.65
CA GLU A 148 19.28 -9.24 0.31
C GLU A 148 18.80 -8.79 1.70
N VAL A 149 17.94 -7.75 1.76
CA VAL A 149 17.51 -7.09 2.99
C VAL A 149 16.45 -7.88 3.76
N GLY A 150 15.65 -8.68 3.09
CA GLY A 150 14.61 -9.50 3.69
C GLY A 150 14.92 -10.99 3.57
N PHE A 151 14.62 -11.78 4.63
CA PHE A 151 14.75 -13.24 4.62
C PHE A 151 13.38 -13.89 4.82
N LYS A 152 12.92 -14.66 3.83
CA LYS A 152 11.61 -15.34 3.86
C LYS A 152 11.64 -16.56 2.94
N PHE A 153 10.93 -17.63 3.31
CA PHE A 153 10.91 -18.91 2.57
C PHE A 153 12.33 -19.49 2.31
N GLY A 154 13.21 -19.36 3.29
CA GLY A 154 14.54 -19.95 3.24
C GLY A 154 15.55 -19.24 2.33
N LYS A 155 15.25 -18.02 1.85
CA LYS A 155 16.16 -17.23 1.03
C LYS A 155 16.04 -15.72 1.25
N TYR A 156 17.04 -15.00 0.78
CA TYR A 156 17.08 -13.53 0.82
C TYR A 156 16.39 -12.92 -0.38
N TRP A 157 15.81 -11.72 -0.15
CA TRP A 157 15.08 -10.95 -1.16
C TRP A 157 15.54 -9.50 -1.17
N ASP A 158 15.58 -8.92 -2.37
CA ASP A 158 15.88 -7.50 -2.58
C ASP A 158 14.61 -6.67 -2.45
N VAL A 159 14.77 -5.40 -2.09
CA VAL A 159 13.71 -4.38 -2.11
C VAL A 159 14.18 -3.20 -2.95
N ASP A 160 13.39 -2.87 -3.98
CA ASP A 160 13.54 -1.60 -4.69
C ASP A 160 12.65 -0.53 -4.05
N TRP A 161 13.23 0.67 -3.88
CA TRP A 161 12.52 1.83 -3.40
C TRP A 161 12.18 2.78 -4.54
N PHE A 162 10.95 3.26 -4.51
CA PHE A 162 10.40 4.21 -5.46
C PHE A 162 9.92 5.46 -4.73
N GLU A 163 10.03 6.62 -5.37
CA GLU A 163 9.52 7.87 -4.83
C GLU A 163 8.66 8.63 -5.84
N LYS A 164 7.77 9.46 -5.33
CA LYS A 164 6.93 10.36 -6.12
C LYS A 164 6.75 11.67 -5.38
N ASP A 165 6.86 12.79 -6.13
CA ASP A 165 6.40 14.10 -5.67
C ASP A 165 4.88 14.15 -5.72
N VAL A 166 4.26 14.43 -4.58
CA VAL A 166 2.79 14.56 -4.43
C VAL A 166 2.39 15.95 -3.92
N SER A 167 3.32 16.92 -3.91
CA SER A 167 3.09 18.25 -3.34
C SER A 167 2.12 19.14 -4.12
N GLY A 168 1.66 18.72 -5.29
CA GLY A 168 0.76 19.53 -6.12
C GLY A 168 1.42 20.75 -6.80
N GLN A 169 2.76 20.93 -6.65
CA GLN A 169 3.52 22.02 -7.26
C GLN A 169 4.06 21.65 -8.64
#